data_8b12c248d9f2e35066b350f483fede06
#
_entry.id   8b12c248d9f2e35066b350f483fede06
#
_cell.length_a   1.000
_cell.length_b   1.000
_cell.length_c   1.000
_cell.angle_alpha   90.00
_cell.angle_beta   90.00
_cell.angle_gamma   90.00
#
_symmetry.space_group_name_H-M   'P 1'
#
loop_
_entity.id
_entity.type
_entity.pdbx_description
1 polymer ?
#
loop_
_entity_poly.entity_id
_entity_poly.type
_entity_poly.pdbx_seq_one_letter_code
_entity_poly.pdbx_strand_id
1 'polypeptide(L)'
;MKLLLLGVVVLLAGCAGREPEVRTVRVEVPVQVPCRTQDVAVPIWATAGLKKSDGLEQKVRALLAERRQRSGYERELVAAVRACQ
;
A
#
# COMPACT_ATOMS: atom_id res chain seq x y z
N MET A 1 -41.58 32.86 -54.54
CA MET A 1 -41.67 33.17 -53.10
C MET A 1 -41.99 31.93 -52.28
N LYS A 2 -43.02 31.13 -52.58
CA LYS A 2 -43.36 29.92 -51.81
C LYS A 2 -42.27 28.85 -51.81
N LEU A 3 -41.56 28.64 -52.93
CA LEU A 3 -40.43 27.70 -53.05
C LEU A 3 -39.21 28.19 -52.26
N LEU A 4 -39.00 29.49 -52.17
CA LEU A 4 -37.90 30.07 -51.42
C LEU A 4 -38.11 29.94 -49.91
N LEU A 5 -39.35 30.11 -49.43
CA LEU A 5 -39.76 29.88 -48.03
C LEU A 5 -39.60 28.41 -47.63
N LEU A 6 -39.98 27.47 -48.49
CA LEU A 6 -39.82 26.04 -48.26
C LEU A 6 -38.33 25.64 -48.12
N GLY A 7 -37.48 26.20 -48.93
CA GLY A 7 -36.04 25.95 -48.84
C GLY A 7 -35.39 26.44 -47.53
N VAL A 8 -35.82 27.60 -47.03
CA VAL A 8 -35.34 28.14 -45.76
C VAL A 8 -35.79 27.30 -44.56
N VAL A 9 -37.01 26.78 -44.56
CA VAL A 9 -37.54 25.92 -43.50
C VAL A 9 -36.79 24.59 -43.45
N VAL A 10 -36.41 24.01 -44.58
CA VAL A 10 -35.65 22.76 -44.63
C VAL A 10 -34.21 22.95 -44.12
N LEU A 11 -33.60 24.11 -44.36
CA LEU A 11 -32.26 24.42 -43.86
C LEU A 11 -32.21 24.62 -42.34
N LEU A 12 -33.29 25.10 -41.74
CA LEU A 12 -33.38 25.31 -40.29
C LEU A 12 -33.63 24.02 -39.52
N ALA A 13 -34.22 23.00 -40.14
CA ALA A 13 -34.48 21.68 -39.49
C ALA A 13 -33.21 20.82 -39.28
N GLY A 14 -32.07 21.23 -39.90
CA GLY A 14 -30.82 20.46 -39.81
C GLY A 14 -30.00 20.65 -38.55
N CYS A 15 -30.39 21.56 -37.65
CA CYS A 15 -29.62 21.87 -36.43
C CYS A 15 -30.23 21.25 -35.14
N ALA A 16 -30.99 20.19 -35.22
CA ALA A 16 -31.32 19.39 -34.05
C ALA A 16 -30.08 18.58 -33.64
N GLY A 17 -29.17 19.26 -32.94
CA GLY A 17 -27.99 18.61 -32.38
C GLY A 17 -28.39 17.45 -31.46
N ARG A 18 -27.88 16.26 -31.72
CA ARG A 18 -28.00 15.15 -30.77
C ARG A 18 -27.39 15.61 -29.45
N GLU A 19 -28.19 15.51 -28.38
CA GLU A 19 -27.63 15.68 -27.04
C GLU A 19 -26.46 14.71 -26.87
N PRO A 20 -25.31 15.17 -26.39
CA PRO A 20 -24.19 14.26 -26.13
C PRO A 20 -24.63 13.21 -25.12
N GLU A 21 -24.62 11.96 -25.55
CA GLU A 21 -24.87 10.83 -24.67
C GLU A 21 -23.76 10.78 -23.61
N VAL A 22 -24.08 11.18 -22.39
CA VAL A 22 -23.15 11.08 -21.27
C VAL A 22 -23.00 9.61 -20.91
N ARG A 23 -21.96 8.97 -21.43
CA ARG A 23 -21.55 7.64 -21.00
C ARG A 23 -20.83 7.75 -19.67
N THR A 24 -21.49 7.30 -18.60
CA THR A 24 -20.85 7.12 -17.30
C THR A 24 -20.03 5.85 -17.34
N VAL A 25 -18.71 5.98 -17.41
CA VAL A 25 -17.80 4.84 -17.28
C VAL A 25 -17.43 4.74 -15.81
N ARG A 26 -17.80 3.63 -15.17
CA ARG A 26 -17.35 3.33 -13.82
C ARG A 26 -15.89 2.88 -13.89
N VAL A 27 -14.98 3.73 -13.48
CA VAL A 27 -13.57 3.39 -13.36
C VAL A 27 -13.32 2.96 -11.91
N GLU A 28 -13.02 1.68 -11.71
CA GLU A 28 -12.56 1.20 -10.42
C GLU A 28 -11.09 1.58 -10.28
N VAL A 29 -10.82 2.55 -9.42
CA VAL A 29 -9.44 2.93 -9.06
C VAL A 29 -9.06 2.10 -7.84
N PRO A 30 -8.08 1.19 -7.96
CA PRO A 30 -7.59 0.46 -6.79
C PRO A 30 -6.92 1.43 -5.83
N VAL A 31 -7.55 1.68 -4.69
CA VAL A 31 -6.96 2.44 -3.59
C VAL A 31 -6.14 1.48 -2.76
N GLN A 32 -4.83 1.68 -2.72
CA GLN A 32 -3.98 0.93 -1.81
C GLN A 32 -4.30 1.34 -0.38
N VAL A 33 -4.90 0.43 0.37
CA VAL A 33 -5.05 0.60 1.81
C VAL A 33 -3.71 0.25 2.45
N PRO A 34 -3.03 1.19 3.15
CA PRO A 34 -1.78 0.88 3.82
C PRO A 34 -2.02 -0.21 4.87
N CYS A 35 -1.33 -1.33 4.73
CA CYS A 35 -1.36 -2.37 5.74
C CYS A 35 -0.55 -1.92 6.97
N ARG A 36 -1.18 -1.94 8.14
CA ARG A 36 -0.48 -1.75 9.40
C ARG A 36 0.01 -3.12 9.88
N THR A 37 1.32 -3.27 9.89
CA THR A 37 1.94 -4.44 10.52
C THR A 37 1.69 -4.42 12.02
N GLN A 38 1.51 -5.60 12.61
CA GLN A 38 1.45 -5.74 14.06
C GLN A 38 2.80 -5.36 14.66
N ASP A 39 2.78 -4.59 15.72
CA ASP A 39 4.01 -4.22 16.43
C ASP A 39 4.65 -5.47 17.05
N VAL A 40 5.92 -5.67 16.73
CA VAL A 40 6.73 -6.75 17.29
C VAL A 40 7.61 -6.16 18.38
N ALA A 41 7.45 -6.65 19.60
CA ALA A 41 8.24 -6.19 20.74
C ALA A 41 9.73 -6.52 20.57
N VAL A 42 10.57 -5.51 20.72
CA VAL A 42 12.03 -5.69 20.69
C VAL A 42 12.47 -6.37 21.99
N PRO A 43 13.14 -7.55 21.92
CA PRO A 43 13.61 -8.23 23.11
C PRO A 43 14.75 -7.48 23.78
N ILE A 44 14.93 -7.69 25.07
CA ILE A 44 16.12 -7.24 25.79
C ILE A 44 17.27 -8.13 25.37
N TRP A 45 18.27 -7.55 24.73
CA TRP A 45 19.41 -8.30 24.21
C TRP A 45 20.28 -8.87 25.34
N ALA A 46 20.70 -10.12 25.20
CA ALA A 46 21.50 -10.80 26.23
C ALA A 46 22.86 -10.12 26.50
N THR A 47 23.39 -9.38 25.54
CA THR A 47 24.65 -8.63 25.69
C THR A 47 24.49 -7.29 26.42
N ALA A 48 23.25 -6.80 26.59
CA ALA A 48 22.99 -5.49 27.21
C ALA A 48 23.48 -5.42 28.67
N GLY A 49 23.54 -6.55 29.37
CA GLY A 49 24.02 -6.64 30.75
C GLY A 49 25.52 -6.91 30.91
N LEU A 50 26.27 -7.03 29.79
CA LEU A 50 27.69 -7.33 29.84
C LEU A 50 28.52 -6.16 30.38
N LYS A 51 29.49 -6.48 31.26
CA LYS A 51 30.48 -5.52 31.77
C LYS A 51 31.85 -5.79 31.14
N LYS A 52 32.70 -4.77 31.10
CA LYS A 52 34.07 -4.90 30.59
C LYS A 52 34.85 -5.94 31.37
N SER A 53 34.58 -6.08 32.69
CA SER A 53 35.21 -7.02 33.61
C SER A 53 34.75 -8.47 33.45
N ASP A 54 33.71 -8.74 32.69
CA ASP A 54 33.23 -10.10 32.51
C ASP A 54 34.20 -10.95 31.72
N GLY A 55 34.28 -12.23 32.11
CA GLY A 55 35.18 -13.18 31.46
C GLY A 55 34.77 -13.46 30.01
N LEU A 56 35.72 -13.94 29.23
CA LEU A 56 35.53 -14.27 27.82
C LEU A 56 34.41 -15.28 27.61
N GLU A 57 34.36 -16.32 28.44
CA GLU A 57 33.30 -17.35 28.37
C GLU A 57 31.90 -16.76 28.55
N GLN A 58 31.75 -15.87 29.51
CA GLN A 58 30.48 -15.17 29.76
C GLN A 58 30.08 -14.30 28.58
N LYS A 59 31.02 -13.57 27.98
CA LYS A 59 30.78 -12.76 26.79
C LYS A 59 30.36 -13.60 25.59
N VAL A 60 31.04 -14.72 25.34
CA VAL A 60 30.73 -15.65 24.25
C VAL A 60 29.34 -16.25 24.47
N ARG A 61 29.00 -16.66 25.68
CA ARG A 61 27.68 -17.23 26.02
C ARG A 61 26.57 -16.21 25.81
N ALA A 62 26.77 -14.96 26.19
CA ALA A 62 25.81 -13.88 25.95
C ALA A 62 25.64 -13.57 24.46
N LEU A 63 26.71 -13.56 23.67
CA LEU A 63 26.66 -13.36 22.22
C LEU A 63 25.88 -14.49 21.51
N LEU A 64 26.09 -15.75 21.92
CA LEU A 64 25.33 -16.88 21.37
C LEU A 64 23.84 -16.79 21.71
N ALA A 65 23.54 -16.38 22.94
CA ALA A 65 22.14 -16.17 23.38
C ALA A 65 21.50 -15.03 22.57
N GLU A 66 22.18 -13.91 22.40
CA GLU A 66 21.69 -12.78 21.59
C GLU A 66 21.47 -13.16 20.12
N ARG A 67 22.38 -13.96 19.55
CA ARG A 67 22.20 -14.46 18.18
C ARG A 67 20.88 -15.22 18.02
N ARG A 68 20.52 -16.07 18.99
CA ARG A 68 19.25 -16.80 19.00
C ARG A 68 18.06 -15.85 19.16
N GLN A 69 18.16 -14.85 20.01
CA GLN A 69 17.14 -13.81 20.19
C GLN A 69 16.92 -13.03 18.89
N ARG A 70 17.98 -12.62 18.22
CA ARG A 70 17.91 -11.88 16.95
C ARG A 70 17.26 -12.73 15.86
N SER A 71 17.61 -13.99 15.76
CA SER A 71 17.00 -14.92 14.80
C SER A 71 15.51 -15.12 15.05
N GLY A 72 15.08 -15.21 16.32
CA GLY A 72 13.66 -15.27 16.69
C GLY A 72 12.92 -13.98 16.35
N TYR A 73 13.47 -12.84 16.73
CA TYR A 73 12.90 -11.53 16.45
C TYR A 73 12.75 -11.26 14.94
N GLU A 74 13.75 -11.61 14.14
CA GLU A 74 13.69 -11.51 12.69
C GLU A 74 12.55 -12.36 12.09
N ARG A 75 12.35 -13.59 12.59
CA ARG A 75 11.24 -14.44 12.16
C ARG A 75 9.87 -13.81 12.46
N GLU A 76 9.72 -13.20 13.62
CA GLU A 76 8.48 -12.50 14.00
C GLU A 76 8.24 -11.27 13.11
N LEU A 77 9.28 -10.49 12.82
CA LEU A 77 9.20 -9.36 11.90
C LEU A 77 8.80 -9.80 10.49
N VAL A 78 9.41 -10.85 9.98
CA VAL A 78 9.08 -11.40 8.66
C VAL A 78 7.63 -11.90 8.63
N ALA A 79 7.17 -12.57 9.68
CA ALA A 79 5.79 -13.02 9.79
C ALA A 79 4.81 -11.84 9.81
N ALA A 80 5.11 -10.77 10.56
CA ALA A 80 4.29 -9.56 10.61
C ALA A 80 4.19 -8.88 9.22
N VAL A 81 5.30 -8.79 8.49
CA VAL A 81 5.32 -8.22 7.15
C VAL A 81 4.54 -9.09 6.16
N ARG A 82 4.71 -10.41 6.23
CA ARG A 82 3.98 -11.35 5.35
C ARG A 82 2.46 -11.33 5.58
N ALA A 83 2.03 -11.05 6.79
CA ALA A 83 0.60 -10.91 7.09
C ALA A 83 -0.06 -9.72 6.34
N CYS A 84 0.75 -8.81 5.80
CA CYS A 84 0.32 -7.66 5.00
C CYS A 84 0.36 -7.90 3.49
N GLN A 85 0.78 -9.04 3.05
CA GLN A 85 0.80 -9.42 1.62
C GLN A 85 -0.39 -10.33 1.32
#